data_4b9bfebf4d965d4fbda6cd763fc06fd4
#
_entry.id   4b9bfebf4d965d4fbda6cd763fc06fd4
#
_cell.length_a   1.000
_cell.length_b   1.000
_cell.length_c   1.000
_cell.angle_alpha   90.00
_cell.angle_beta   90.00
_cell.angle_gamma   90.00
#
_symmetry.space_group_name_H-M   'P 1'
#
loop_
_entity.id
_entity.type
_entity.pdbx_description
1 polymer ?
#
loop_
_entity_poly.entity_id
_entity_poly.type
_entity_poly.pdbx_seq_one_letter_code
_entity_poly.pdbx_strand_id
1 'polypeptide(L)'
;STTSLADLFFFMNNQFSMFFPMVLFILIGSLFYQEYKNKTYINWITYGFSKKKLFLSKVTVSVVIGICFAAVLFIAFGLLVAILNGAGRLTGGIALFLKLAIGFGIEAGVVVFVTTCLGAIVINLSRNIIVTSVVGVIYGFVSCLFIGSERGFVIPGSFAYRVSMFFSDKSTYYEVPISATIGGCISIVFCFIVLFL
;
A
#
# COMPACT_ATOMS: atom_id res chain seq x y z
N SER A 1 29.88 2.91 -14.03
CA SER A 1 29.15 3.80 -13.13
C SER A 1 28.58 2.99 -11.99
N THR A 2 28.90 3.39 -10.78
CA THR A 2 28.33 2.81 -9.56
C THR A 2 26.99 3.47 -9.27
N THR A 3 26.00 2.69 -8.88
CA THR A 3 24.66 3.18 -8.51
C THR A 3 24.53 3.19 -6.99
N SER A 4 23.92 4.20 -6.42
CA SER A 4 23.65 4.25 -4.98
C SER A 4 22.46 3.34 -4.63
N LEU A 5 22.53 2.63 -3.50
CA LEU A 5 21.42 1.85 -2.96
C LEU A 5 20.20 2.74 -2.68
N ALA A 6 20.42 3.96 -2.19
CA ALA A 6 19.34 4.92 -1.94
C ALA A 6 18.63 5.33 -3.24
N ASP A 7 19.35 5.47 -4.35
CA ASP A 7 18.74 5.78 -5.66
C ASP A 7 17.90 4.62 -6.18
N LEU A 8 18.40 3.40 -6.09
CA LEU A 8 17.64 2.21 -6.50
C LEU A 8 16.37 2.06 -5.67
N PHE A 9 16.48 2.25 -4.36
CA PHE A 9 15.31 2.20 -3.48
C PHE A 9 14.30 3.29 -3.82
N PHE A 10 14.76 4.52 -4.07
CA PHE A 10 13.90 5.63 -4.46
C PHE A 10 13.10 5.29 -5.73
N PHE A 11 13.74 4.74 -6.77
CA PHE A 11 13.04 4.32 -7.98
C PHE A 11 12.04 3.21 -7.72
N MET A 12 12.42 2.17 -6.99
CA MET A 12 11.53 1.07 -6.64
C MET A 12 10.32 1.57 -5.84
N ASN A 13 10.56 2.42 -4.85
CA ASN A 13 9.52 2.90 -3.97
C ASN A 13 8.53 3.84 -4.66
N ASN A 14 8.99 4.67 -5.62
CA ASN A 14 8.11 5.47 -6.46
C ASN A 14 7.15 4.59 -7.27
N GLN A 15 7.65 3.52 -7.88
CA GLN A 15 6.81 2.60 -8.64
C GLN A 15 5.83 1.85 -7.71
N PHE A 16 6.30 1.41 -6.54
CA PHE A 16 5.46 0.77 -5.54
C PHE A 16 4.31 1.68 -5.11
N SER A 17 4.61 2.90 -4.68
CA SER A 17 3.61 3.85 -4.18
C SER A 17 2.56 4.22 -5.22
N MET A 18 2.92 4.24 -6.51
CA MET A 18 2.01 4.57 -7.60
C MET A 18 1.15 3.37 -8.03
N PHE A 19 1.79 2.26 -8.36
CA PHE A 19 1.10 1.13 -9.00
C PHE A 19 0.48 0.15 -8.03
N PHE A 20 1.07 -0.03 -6.85
CA PHE A 20 0.63 -1.03 -5.91
C PHE A 20 -0.80 -0.81 -5.39
N PRO A 21 -1.23 0.42 -5.03
CA PRO A 21 -2.63 0.70 -4.70
C PRO A 21 -3.59 0.33 -5.82
N MET A 22 -3.24 0.61 -7.09
CA MET A 22 -4.08 0.27 -8.25
C MET A 22 -4.30 -1.24 -8.34
N VAL A 23 -3.21 -2.02 -8.22
CA VAL A 23 -3.28 -3.49 -8.26
C VAL A 23 -4.13 -4.03 -7.11
N LEU A 24 -4.00 -3.48 -5.90
CA LEU A 24 -4.81 -3.89 -4.75
C LEU A 24 -6.29 -3.61 -4.96
N PHE A 25 -6.68 -2.45 -5.50
CA PHE A 25 -8.08 -2.16 -5.80
C PHE A 25 -8.68 -3.14 -6.82
N ILE A 26 -7.90 -3.51 -7.86
CA ILE A 26 -8.34 -4.50 -8.85
C ILE A 26 -8.51 -5.87 -8.20
N LEU A 27 -7.55 -6.29 -7.37
CA LEU A 27 -7.58 -7.56 -6.66
C LEU A 27 -8.77 -7.65 -5.73
N ILE A 28 -8.99 -6.64 -4.90
CA ILE A 28 -10.12 -6.58 -3.97
C ILE A 28 -11.43 -6.54 -4.73
N GLY A 29 -11.51 -5.69 -5.77
CA GLY A 29 -12.67 -5.63 -6.66
C GLY A 29 -13.02 -7.00 -7.22
N SER A 30 -12.03 -7.75 -7.69
CA SER A 30 -12.19 -9.09 -8.23
C SER A 30 -12.68 -10.10 -7.18
N LEU A 31 -12.07 -10.12 -6.00
CA LEU A 31 -12.44 -11.04 -4.91
C LEU A 31 -13.88 -10.84 -4.44
N PHE A 32 -14.31 -9.59 -4.27
CA PHE A 32 -15.67 -9.29 -3.85
C PHE A 32 -16.69 -9.48 -4.97
N TYR A 33 -16.32 -9.08 -6.21
CA TYR A 33 -17.24 -9.17 -7.36
C TYR A 33 -17.60 -10.61 -7.71
N GLN A 34 -16.67 -11.56 -7.60
CA GLN A 34 -16.96 -12.97 -7.86
C GLN A 34 -18.11 -13.51 -7.00
N GLU A 35 -18.17 -13.09 -5.74
CA GLU A 35 -19.28 -13.54 -4.88
C GLU A 35 -20.61 -12.87 -5.21
N TYR A 36 -20.58 -11.59 -5.60
CA TYR A 36 -21.80 -10.92 -6.07
C TYR A 36 -22.33 -11.58 -7.34
N LYS A 37 -21.45 -11.91 -8.29
CA LYS A 37 -21.79 -12.57 -9.55
C LYS A 37 -22.36 -13.97 -9.33
N ASN A 38 -21.71 -14.76 -8.47
CA ASN A 38 -22.08 -16.16 -8.22
C ASN A 38 -23.17 -16.32 -7.15
N LYS A 39 -23.66 -15.21 -6.56
CA LYS A 39 -24.66 -15.19 -5.48
C LYS A 39 -24.27 -16.07 -4.27
N THR A 40 -22.99 -16.44 -4.13
CA THR A 40 -22.52 -17.32 -3.07
C THR A 40 -22.67 -16.71 -1.68
N TYR A 41 -22.74 -15.37 -1.57
CA TYR A 41 -23.03 -14.68 -0.32
C TYR A 41 -24.40 -15.07 0.27
N ILE A 42 -25.39 -15.45 -0.55
CA ILE A 42 -26.71 -15.90 -0.11
C ILE A 42 -26.59 -17.21 0.66
N ASN A 43 -25.81 -18.15 0.12
CA ASN A 43 -25.58 -19.45 0.77
C ASN A 43 -24.94 -19.30 2.15
N TRP A 44 -23.96 -18.39 2.29
CA TRP A 44 -23.30 -18.14 3.57
C TRP A 44 -24.25 -17.55 4.63
N ILE A 45 -25.18 -16.68 4.20
CA ILE A 45 -26.19 -16.12 5.11
C ILE A 45 -27.19 -17.19 5.56
N THR A 46 -27.58 -18.10 4.65
CA THR A 46 -28.47 -19.24 4.99
C THR A 46 -27.82 -20.20 5.98
N TYR A 47 -26.48 -20.31 5.99
CA TYR A 47 -25.73 -21.08 7.00
C TYR A 47 -25.53 -20.33 8.34
N GLY A 48 -26.17 -19.18 8.53
CA GLY A 48 -26.14 -18.43 9.79
C GLY A 48 -24.92 -17.52 9.99
N PHE A 49 -24.10 -17.32 8.96
CA PHE A 49 -22.99 -16.37 9.06
C PHE A 49 -23.47 -14.93 8.93
N SER A 50 -23.04 -14.06 9.85
CA SER A 50 -23.38 -12.63 9.76
C SER A 50 -22.64 -11.96 8.61
N LYS A 51 -23.31 -11.01 7.92
CA LYS A 51 -22.72 -10.23 6.82
C LYS A 51 -21.43 -9.53 7.23
N LYS A 52 -21.36 -9.03 8.46
CA LYS A 52 -20.15 -8.36 9.02
C LYS A 52 -18.96 -9.32 9.11
N LYS A 53 -19.17 -10.56 9.58
CA LYS A 53 -18.11 -11.57 9.67
C LYS A 53 -17.56 -11.93 8.28
N LEU A 54 -18.42 -12.10 7.30
CA LEU A 54 -18.03 -12.39 5.92
C LEU A 54 -17.21 -11.25 5.31
N PHE A 55 -17.69 -10.01 5.48
CA PHE A 55 -16.97 -8.82 5.00
C PHE A 55 -15.58 -8.71 5.63
N LEU A 56 -15.51 -8.83 6.96
CA LEU A 56 -14.25 -8.72 7.70
C LEU A 56 -13.25 -9.82 7.32
N SER A 57 -13.74 -11.06 7.16
CA SER A 57 -12.90 -12.18 6.71
C SER A 57 -12.25 -11.91 5.36
N LYS A 58 -13.00 -11.35 4.40
CA LYS A 58 -12.46 -11.00 3.07
C LYS A 58 -11.44 -9.88 3.13
N VAL A 59 -11.74 -8.84 3.91
CA VAL A 59 -10.78 -7.75 4.14
C VAL A 59 -9.49 -8.32 4.72
N THR A 60 -9.57 -9.20 5.71
CA THR A 60 -8.39 -9.83 6.30
C THR A 60 -7.60 -10.65 5.29
N VAL A 61 -8.28 -11.48 4.50
CA VAL A 61 -7.62 -12.27 3.43
C VAL A 61 -6.96 -11.35 2.41
N SER A 62 -7.64 -10.28 2.00
CA SER A 62 -7.08 -9.30 1.05
C SER A 62 -5.85 -8.59 1.61
N VAL A 63 -5.85 -8.25 2.90
CA VAL A 63 -4.66 -7.67 3.58
C VAL A 63 -3.51 -8.67 3.58
N VAL A 64 -3.75 -9.92 3.93
CA VAL A 64 -2.70 -10.96 3.92
C VAL A 64 -2.10 -11.14 2.53
N ILE A 65 -2.94 -11.24 1.50
CA ILE A 65 -2.48 -11.34 0.11
C ILE A 65 -1.69 -10.10 -0.29
N GLY A 66 -2.16 -8.90 0.07
CA GLY A 66 -1.45 -7.65 -0.22
C GLY A 66 -0.07 -7.59 0.44
N ILE A 67 0.04 -8.00 1.71
CA ILE A 67 1.34 -8.09 2.42
C ILE A 67 2.26 -9.10 1.74
N CYS A 68 1.74 -10.27 1.34
CA CYS A 68 2.53 -11.27 0.62
C CYS A 68 3.07 -10.72 -0.72
N PHE A 69 2.25 -9.99 -1.48
CA PHE A 69 2.73 -9.36 -2.72
C PHE A 69 3.78 -8.29 -2.47
N ALA A 70 3.61 -7.43 -1.45
CA ALA A 70 4.61 -6.44 -1.08
C ALA A 70 5.93 -7.12 -0.66
N ALA A 71 5.86 -8.20 0.11
CA ALA A 71 7.04 -8.98 0.50
C ALA A 71 7.76 -9.59 -0.70
N VAL A 72 7.05 -10.17 -1.66
CA VAL A 72 7.63 -10.71 -2.90
C VAL A 72 8.34 -9.61 -3.69
N LEU A 73 7.74 -8.42 -3.82
CA LEU A 73 8.37 -7.28 -4.49
C LEU A 73 9.66 -6.85 -3.78
N PHE A 74 9.64 -6.80 -2.45
CA PHE A 74 10.84 -6.43 -1.69
C PHE A 74 11.94 -7.50 -1.74
N ILE A 75 11.57 -8.77 -1.76
CA ILE A 75 12.52 -9.88 -1.96
C ILE A 75 13.16 -9.78 -3.35
N ALA A 76 12.37 -9.51 -4.39
CA ALA A 76 12.90 -9.30 -5.75
C ALA A 76 13.87 -8.11 -5.81
N PHE A 77 13.55 -7.02 -5.12
CA PHE A 77 14.46 -5.88 -4.95
C PHE A 77 15.75 -6.29 -4.22
N GLY A 78 15.65 -7.05 -3.13
CA GLY A 78 16.81 -7.55 -2.39
C GLY A 78 17.73 -8.45 -3.24
N LEU A 79 17.16 -9.29 -4.10
CA LEU A 79 17.92 -10.10 -5.06
C LEU A 79 18.66 -9.21 -6.08
N LEU A 80 18.00 -8.19 -6.61
CA LEU A 80 18.64 -7.23 -7.51
C LEU A 80 19.82 -6.53 -6.83
N VAL A 81 19.63 -6.06 -5.59
CA VAL A 81 20.68 -5.44 -4.75
C VAL A 81 21.85 -6.41 -4.55
N ALA A 82 21.59 -7.67 -4.24
CA ALA A 82 22.63 -8.68 -4.05
C ALA A 82 23.45 -8.92 -5.33
N ILE A 83 22.79 -9.00 -6.48
CA ILE A 83 23.45 -9.17 -7.79
C ILE A 83 24.35 -7.97 -8.11
N LEU A 84 23.83 -6.74 -7.93
CA LEU A 84 24.60 -5.52 -8.21
C LEU A 84 25.77 -5.33 -7.25
N ASN A 85 25.59 -5.69 -5.99
CA ASN A 85 26.67 -5.67 -4.98
C ASN A 85 27.77 -6.70 -5.32
N GLY A 86 27.39 -7.91 -5.70
CA GLY A 86 28.33 -8.95 -6.14
C GLY A 86 29.11 -8.55 -7.39
N ALA A 87 28.53 -7.73 -8.27
CA ALA A 87 29.20 -7.18 -9.45
C ALA A 87 30.05 -5.92 -9.15
N GLY A 88 30.14 -5.47 -7.90
CA GLY A 88 30.88 -4.26 -7.51
C GLY A 88 30.29 -2.96 -8.08
N ARG A 89 29.01 -2.98 -8.45
CA ARG A 89 28.33 -1.84 -9.08
C ARG A 89 27.44 -1.04 -8.12
N LEU A 90 27.36 -1.45 -6.87
CA LEU A 90 26.51 -0.82 -5.87
C LEU A 90 27.34 -0.14 -4.79
N THR A 91 26.95 1.07 -4.42
CA THR A 91 27.45 1.76 -3.22
C THR A 91 26.34 1.78 -2.17
N GLY A 92 26.63 1.22 -0.99
CA GLY A 92 25.69 1.15 0.14
C GLY A 92 25.97 -0.06 1.00
N GLY A 93 25.93 0.10 2.30
CA GLY A 93 26.19 -0.96 3.27
C GLY A 93 24.90 -1.73 3.64
N ILE A 94 25.10 -2.90 4.24
CA ILE A 94 23.99 -3.73 4.75
C ILE A 94 23.14 -2.98 5.80
N ALA A 95 23.75 -2.09 6.57
CA ALA A 95 23.04 -1.26 7.55
C ALA A 95 22.00 -0.34 6.90
N LEU A 96 22.33 0.27 5.74
CA LEU A 96 21.40 1.07 4.97
C LEU A 96 20.27 0.20 4.43
N PHE A 97 20.59 -0.98 3.87
CA PHE A 97 19.58 -1.91 3.37
C PHE A 97 18.57 -2.30 4.46
N LEU A 98 19.02 -2.57 5.68
CA LEU A 98 18.12 -2.89 6.80
C LEU A 98 17.23 -1.70 7.20
N LYS A 99 17.77 -0.47 7.21
CA LYS A 99 16.96 0.74 7.44
C LYS A 99 15.87 0.88 6.37
N LEU A 100 16.22 0.71 5.10
CA LEU A 100 15.27 0.77 3.99
C LEU A 100 14.22 -0.34 4.06
N ALA A 101 14.60 -1.54 4.52
CA ALA A 101 13.67 -2.65 4.74
C ALA A 101 12.61 -2.30 5.81
N ILE A 102 13.02 -1.68 6.90
CA ILE A 102 12.09 -1.22 7.95
C ILE A 102 11.15 -0.15 7.39
N GLY A 103 11.69 0.85 6.70
CA GLY A 103 10.90 1.92 6.09
C GLY A 103 9.87 1.38 5.11
N PHE A 104 10.29 0.49 4.22
CA PHE A 104 9.39 -0.17 3.26
C PHE A 104 8.34 -1.04 3.95
N GLY A 105 8.70 -1.76 5.00
CA GLY A 105 7.77 -2.59 5.77
C GLY A 105 6.64 -1.77 6.39
N ILE A 106 6.96 -0.60 6.96
CA ILE A 106 5.96 0.33 7.50
C ILE A 106 5.08 0.89 6.40
N GLU A 107 5.68 1.35 5.29
CA GLU A 107 4.94 1.87 4.14
C GLU A 107 4.00 0.82 3.56
N ALA A 108 4.50 -0.38 3.27
CA ALA A 108 3.71 -1.47 2.72
C ALA A 108 2.56 -1.86 3.65
N GLY A 109 2.79 -1.93 4.96
CA GLY A 109 1.75 -2.19 5.95
C GLY A 109 0.62 -1.16 5.89
N VAL A 110 0.97 0.13 5.90
CA VAL A 110 0.00 1.24 5.83
C VAL A 110 -0.74 1.24 4.49
N VAL A 111 -0.01 1.15 3.38
CA VAL A 111 -0.59 1.17 2.03
C VAL A 111 -1.53 0.00 1.83
N VAL A 112 -1.11 -1.23 2.16
CA VAL A 112 -1.93 -2.43 2.02
C VAL A 112 -3.21 -2.30 2.83
N PHE A 113 -3.08 -1.92 4.10
CA PHE A 113 -4.22 -1.83 5.01
C PHE A 113 -5.23 -0.79 4.52
N VAL A 114 -4.80 0.46 4.32
CA VAL A 114 -5.67 1.57 3.90
C VAL A 114 -6.31 1.30 2.53
N THR A 115 -5.51 0.84 1.56
CA THR A 115 -6.00 0.56 0.21
C THR A 115 -7.01 -0.58 0.19
N THR A 116 -6.78 -1.63 0.99
CA THR A 116 -7.72 -2.74 1.13
C THR A 116 -9.04 -2.27 1.72
N CYS A 117 -8.98 -1.45 2.76
CA CYS A 117 -10.17 -0.90 3.40
C CYS A 117 -10.99 -0.03 2.45
N LEU A 118 -10.34 0.91 1.76
CA LEU A 118 -11.00 1.78 0.78
C LEU A 118 -11.57 0.98 -0.40
N GLY A 119 -10.80 0.03 -0.94
CA GLY A 119 -11.24 -0.83 -2.03
C GLY A 119 -12.47 -1.67 -1.65
N ALA A 120 -12.48 -2.22 -0.43
CA ALA A 120 -13.62 -3.00 0.09
C ALA A 120 -14.88 -2.13 0.23
N ILE A 121 -14.76 -0.88 0.68
CA ILE A 121 -15.87 0.06 0.75
C ILE A 121 -16.40 0.37 -0.66
N VAL A 122 -15.51 0.72 -1.58
CA VAL A 122 -15.89 1.10 -2.96
C VAL A 122 -16.60 -0.04 -3.66
N ILE A 123 -16.08 -1.28 -3.58
CA ILE A 123 -16.74 -2.43 -4.22
C ILE A 123 -18.07 -2.79 -3.56
N ASN A 124 -18.18 -2.63 -2.25
CA ASN A 124 -19.43 -2.89 -1.53
C ASN A 124 -20.54 -1.90 -1.91
N LEU A 125 -20.17 -0.64 -2.15
CA LEU A 125 -21.11 0.40 -2.58
C LEU A 125 -21.46 0.30 -4.08
N SER A 126 -20.44 0.16 -4.94
CA SER A 126 -20.61 0.17 -6.39
C SER A 126 -21.08 -1.18 -6.95
N ARG A 127 -20.73 -2.28 -6.30
CA ARG A 127 -20.91 -3.67 -6.78
C ARG A 127 -20.38 -3.88 -8.20
N ASN A 128 -19.42 -3.07 -8.62
CA ASN A 128 -18.89 -3.05 -9.97
C ASN A 128 -17.35 -2.99 -9.92
N ILE A 129 -16.71 -4.01 -10.50
CA ILE A 129 -15.26 -4.12 -10.54
C ILE A 129 -14.60 -2.98 -11.33
N ILE A 130 -15.25 -2.53 -12.42
CA ILE A 130 -14.70 -1.46 -13.26
C ILE A 130 -14.64 -0.16 -12.46
N VAL A 131 -15.71 0.19 -11.75
CA VAL A 131 -15.75 1.38 -10.89
C VAL A 131 -14.67 1.30 -9.81
N THR A 132 -14.53 0.15 -9.17
CA THR A 132 -13.51 -0.05 -8.13
C THR A 132 -12.10 0.11 -8.71
N SER A 133 -11.84 -0.45 -9.88
CA SER A 133 -10.53 -0.33 -10.55
C SER A 133 -10.22 1.12 -10.94
N VAL A 134 -11.19 1.86 -11.48
CA VAL A 134 -11.03 3.28 -11.85
C VAL A 134 -10.74 4.12 -10.61
N VAL A 135 -11.46 3.92 -9.51
CA VAL A 135 -11.19 4.61 -8.24
C VAL A 135 -9.79 4.29 -7.74
N GLY A 136 -9.32 3.04 -7.86
CA GLY A 136 -7.97 2.64 -7.50
C GLY A 136 -6.89 3.35 -8.32
N VAL A 137 -7.11 3.50 -9.62
CA VAL A 137 -6.21 4.26 -10.51
C VAL A 137 -6.15 5.73 -10.08
N ILE A 138 -7.31 6.36 -9.87
CA ILE A 138 -7.39 7.75 -9.42
C ILE A 138 -6.68 7.91 -8.07
N TYR A 139 -6.93 7.02 -7.12
CA TYR A 139 -6.30 7.06 -5.80
C TYR A 139 -4.76 6.95 -5.87
N GLY A 140 -4.24 6.02 -6.69
CA GLY A 140 -2.79 5.88 -6.89
C GLY A 140 -2.15 7.15 -7.47
N PHE A 141 -2.74 7.73 -8.51
CA PHE A 141 -2.25 8.99 -9.10
C PHE A 141 -2.34 10.15 -8.12
N VAL A 142 -3.47 10.33 -7.45
CA VAL A 142 -3.65 11.40 -6.46
C VAL A 142 -2.63 11.27 -5.35
N SER A 143 -2.41 10.06 -4.81
CA SER A 143 -1.40 9.83 -3.78
C SER A 143 0.00 10.27 -4.24
N CYS A 144 0.38 9.97 -5.48
CA CYS A 144 1.68 10.37 -6.03
C CYS A 144 1.79 11.87 -6.25
N LEU A 145 0.75 12.53 -6.79
CA LEU A 145 0.76 13.96 -7.03
C LEU A 145 0.93 14.78 -5.75
N PHE A 146 0.37 14.29 -4.65
CA PHE A 146 0.43 14.99 -3.36
C PHE A 146 1.66 14.66 -2.52
N ILE A 147 2.55 13.75 -2.94
CA ILE A 147 3.78 13.43 -2.19
C ILE A 147 4.63 14.68 -1.94
N GLY A 148 4.78 15.57 -2.92
CA GLY A 148 5.55 16.81 -2.81
C GLY A 148 4.80 17.99 -2.20
N SER A 149 3.49 17.86 -1.92
CA SER A 149 2.68 18.95 -1.38
C SER A 149 2.82 19.07 0.13
N GLU A 150 2.81 20.29 0.69
CA GLU A 150 2.82 20.53 2.13
C GLU A 150 1.67 19.81 2.86
N ARG A 151 0.51 19.70 2.20
CA ARG A 151 -0.69 19.03 2.73
C ARG A 151 -0.80 17.55 2.35
N GLY A 152 0.18 17.00 1.66
CA GLY A 152 0.16 15.62 1.19
C GLY A 152 0.07 14.58 2.30
N PHE A 153 0.41 14.95 3.54
CA PHE A 153 0.28 14.06 4.70
C PHE A 153 -1.17 13.65 5.04
N VAL A 154 -2.16 14.38 4.53
CA VAL A 154 -3.59 14.03 4.71
C VAL A 154 -3.95 12.77 3.92
N ILE A 155 -3.25 12.50 2.82
CA ILE A 155 -3.49 11.32 2.00
C ILE A 155 -2.63 10.17 2.52
N PRO A 156 -3.24 9.06 2.99
CA PRO A 156 -2.49 7.97 3.65
C PRO A 156 -1.37 7.37 2.80
N GLY A 157 -1.55 7.27 1.48
CA GLY A 157 -0.51 6.79 0.57
C GLY A 157 0.71 7.72 0.50
N SER A 158 0.48 9.04 0.38
CA SER A 158 1.55 10.04 0.40
C SER A 158 2.27 10.10 1.75
N PHE A 159 1.51 9.97 2.84
CA PHE A 159 2.07 9.91 4.19
C PHE A 159 2.98 8.68 4.36
N ALA A 160 2.52 7.50 3.98
CA ALA A 160 3.27 6.26 4.08
C ALA A 160 4.60 6.33 3.29
N TYR A 161 4.55 6.87 2.07
CA TYR A 161 5.74 7.11 1.24
C TYR A 161 6.76 8.02 1.95
N ARG A 162 6.32 9.13 2.55
CA ARG A 162 7.20 10.04 3.28
C ARG A 162 7.86 9.38 4.47
N VAL A 163 7.11 8.56 5.22
CA VAL A 163 7.66 7.79 6.34
C VAL A 163 8.76 6.83 5.86
N SER A 164 8.55 6.14 4.75
CA SER A 164 9.55 5.25 4.17
C SER A 164 10.81 6.02 3.75
N MET A 165 10.66 7.17 3.10
CA MET A 165 11.79 7.99 2.66
C MET A 165 12.60 8.61 3.82
N PHE A 166 12.01 8.75 5.00
CA PHE A 166 12.73 9.19 6.20
C PHE A 166 13.88 8.23 6.57
N PHE A 167 13.75 6.95 6.24
CA PHE A 167 14.80 5.95 6.44
C PHE A 167 15.88 5.94 5.34
N SER A 168 15.69 6.73 4.28
CA SER A 168 16.65 6.89 3.18
C SER A 168 17.57 8.07 3.46
N ASP A 169 18.82 8.02 2.94
CA ASP A 169 19.75 9.15 3.01
C ASP A 169 19.28 10.38 2.20
N LYS A 170 18.20 10.24 1.42
CA LYS A 170 17.51 11.33 0.71
C LYS A 170 16.40 11.99 1.54
N SER A 171 16.45 11.86 2.85
CA SER A 171 15.42 12.35 3.78
C SER A 171 15.21 13.87 3.77
N THR A 172 16.16 14.66 3.29
CA THR A 172 16.08 16.14 3.25
C THR A 172 14.84 16.68 2.52
N TYR A 173 14.29 15.92 1.57
CA TYR A 173 13.06 16.27 0.87
C TYR A 173 11.79 15.83 1.60
N TYR A 174 11.93 14.94 2.58
CA TYR A 174 10.83 14.21 3.21
C TYR A 174 10.87 14.32 4.74
N GLU A 175 11.51 15.38 5.27
CA GLU A 175 11.37 15.71 6.68
C GLU A 175 9.88 15.86 6.99
N VAL A 176 9.37 14.91 7.78
CA VAL A 176 7.99 14.90 8.20
C VAL A 176 7.89 15.69 9.50
N PRO A 177 7.37 16.92 9.50
CA PRO A 177 7.11 17.65 10.71
C PRO A 177 6.17 16.83 11.61
N ILE A 178 6.25 17.01 12.91
CA ILE A 178 5.40 16.31 13.89
C ILE A 178 3.91 16.45 13.53
N SER A 179 3.51 17.64 13.05
CA SER A 179 2.15 17.90 12.55
C SER A 179 1.74 17.01 11.39
N ALA A 180 2.65 16.70 10.46
CA ALA A 180 2.39 15.79 9.34
C ALA A 180 2.21 14.35 9.82
N THR A 181 2.99 13.92 10.80
CA THR A 181 2.85 12.59 11.40
C THR A 181 1.50 12.44 12.10
N ILE A 182 1.08 13.45 12.86
CA ILE A 182 -0.24 13.46 13.53
C ILE A 182 -1.36 13.42 12.49
N GLY A 183 -1.27 14.23 11.42
CA GLY A 183 -2.26 14.24 10.35
C GLY A 183 -2.36 12.92 9.60
N GLY A 184 -1.23 12.26 9.36
CA GLY A 184 -1.19 10.92 8.76
C GLY A 184 -1.86 9.87 9.66
N CYS A 185 -1.57 9.87 10.96
CA CYS A 185 -2.23 9.00 11.93
C CYS A 185 -3.75 9.23 11.96
N ILE A 186 -4.19 10.48 11.95
CA ILE A 186 -5.62 10.83 11.92
C ILE A 186 -6.28 10.29 10.65
N SER A 187 -5.62 10.43 9.49
CA SER A 187 -6.14 9.91 8.20
C SER A 187 -6.31 8.39 8.22
N ILE A 188 -5.34 7.68 8.81
CA ILE A 188 -5.40 6.22 8.97
C ILE A 188 -6.54 5.84 9.90
N VAL A 189 -6.65 6.49 11.07
CA VAL A 189 -7.74 6.24 12.03
C VAL A 189 -9.11 6.52 11.42
N PHE A 190 -9.22 7.59 10.61
CA PHE A 190 -10.47 7.89 9.90
C PHE A 190 -10.86 6.77 8.93
N CYS A 191 -9.91 6.23 8.16
CA CYS A 191 -10.15 5.08 7.30
C CYS A 191 -10.65 3.86 8.09
N PHE A 192 -10.09 3.62 9.28
CA PHE A 192 -10.56 2.56 10.17
C PHE A 192 -12.00 2.78 10.63
N ILE A 193 -12.34 3.98 11.08
CA ILE A 193 -13.69 4.31 11.55
C ILE A 193 -14.72 4.09 10.44
N VAL A 194 -14.44 4.57 9.23
CA VAL A 194 -15.33 4.40 8.06
C VAL A 194 -15.54 2.92 7.73
N LEU A 195 -14.61 2.05 8.08
CA LEU A 195 -14.69 0.62 7.82
C LEU A 195 -15.58 -0.12 8.83
N PHE A 196 -15.67 0.41 10.06
CA PHE A 196 -16.48 -0.19 11.12
C PHE A 196 -17.91 0.37 11.17
N LEU A 197 -18.23 1.41 10.41
CA LEU A 197 -19.58 1.93 10.20
C LEU A 197 -20.30 1.13 9.10
#